data_d9f9cfff1b82db3cb120b0032adad953
#
_entry.id   d9f9cfff1b82db3cb120b0032adad953
#
_cell.length_a   1.000
_cell.length_b   1.000
_cell.length_c   1.000
_cell.angle_alpha   90.00
_cell.angle_beta   90.00
_cell.angle_gamma   90.00
#
_symmetry.space_group_name_H-M   'P 1'
#
loop_
_entity.id
_entity.type
_entity.pdbx_description
1 polymer ?
#
loop_
_entity_poly.entity_id
_entity_poly.type
_entity_poly.pdbx_seq_one_letter_code
_entity_poly.pdbx_strand_id
1 'polypeptide(L)'
;MIYCSWIAGIILALAWFSRIVEAAFGVPKIADISRPEWDRAARPSSNGNISRVSIIVPACNEEETIEQGLTQLLNLDYENYEVIAVNDRSTDHTGEIIDRVAKSERAHGRLRVVHVTTLPAGWLGKTHAMWTASEQATGDWLLFTDADVLFKPDALRRALAYAEAEPADHLVLFPRMIMKQAGEKMMIAFFQTLFMFGHRPWKVAEPDTEDHMGVGAFNMIRRRVYDAVGTYKALRMEVLDDMKLGKVVKKAGYAQRNVFGADLISIRWAKGAMGVVRNLTKNFFAIMSFQWWRAVATCVTLLFLNLVPFIGIALGHGWARVPYAIAVGSMFLVYVGMSMHSSIEPYYFVLHPVSTLLFAYTMFRSMFLTLGNGGVTWRGTFYPLEELRKGMV
;
A
#
# COMPACT_ATOMS: atom_id res chain seq x y z
N MET A 1 -0.24 -41.89 8.54
CA MET A 1 -0.04 -40.60 9.22
C MET A 1 1.38 -40.05 9.07
N ILE A 2 2.43 -40.83 9.33
CA ILE A 2 3.83 -40.35 9.25
C ILE A 2 4.20 -39.79 7.88
N TYR A 3 3.87 -40.52 6.79
CA TYR A 3 4.16 -40.07 5.41
C TYR A 3 3.44 -38.76 5.06
N CYS A 4 2.19 -38.56 5.48
CA CYS A 4 1.45 -37.32 5.22
C CYS A 4 2.11 -36.13 5.95
N SER A 5 2.62 -36.35 7.17
CA SER A 5 3.36 -35.31 7.93
C SER A 5 4.66 -34.92 7.20
N TRP A 6 5.41 -35.88 6.66
CA TRP A 6 6.62 -35.60 5.89
C TRP A 6 6.33 -34.77 4.64
N ILE A 7 5.31 -35.18 3.86
CA ILE A 7 4.93 -34.48 2.62
C ILE A 7 4.54 -33.02 2.94
N ALA A 8 3.68 -32.81 3.93
CA ALA A 8 3.26 -31.48 4.36
C ALA A 8 4.46 -30.63 4.81
N GLY A 9 5.35 -31.21 5.62
CA GLY A 9 6.56 -30.51 6.09
C GLY A 9 7.48 -30.09 4.93
N ILE A 10 7.72 -30.99 3.96
CA ILE A 10 8.55 -30.70 2.79
C ILE A 10 7.93 -29.56 1.94
N ILE A 11 6.62 -29.63 1.67
CA ILE A 11 5.92 -28.56 0.92
C ILE A 11 6.08 -27.21 1.62
N LEU A 12 5.89 -27.17 2.95
CA LEU A 12 6.03 -25.96 3.74
C LEU A 12 7.47 -25.43 3.77
N ALA A 13 8.45 -26.35 3.93
CA ALA A 13 9.87 -25.99 3.88
C ALA A 13 10.23 -25.38 2.52
N LEU A 14 9.84 -26.02 1.43
CA LEU A 14 10.10 -25.54 0.07
C LEU A 14 9.41 -24.20 -0.19
N ALA A 15 8.15 -24.03 0.23
CA ALA A 15 7.41 -22.79 0.06
C ALA A 15 8.11 -21.62 0.75
N TRP A 16 8.51 -21.75 2.00
CA TRP A 16 9.15 -20.68 2.76
C TRP A 16 10.61 -20.49 2.36
N PHE A 17 11.38 -21.56 2.18
CA PHE A 17 12.78 -21.49 1.81
C PHE A 17 12.98 -20.89 0.41
N SER A 18 12.19 -21.31 -0.57
CA SER A 18 12.27 -20.74 -1.93
C SER A 18 11.97 -19.23 -1.90
N ARG A 19 10.99 -18.81 -1.10
CA ARG A 19 10.61 -17.41 -1.00
C ARG A 19 11.68 -16.56 -0.31
N ILE A 20 12.34 -17.07 0.75
CA ILE A 20 13.44 -16.34 1.40
C ILE A 20 14.66 -16.23 0.46
N VAL A 21 14.98 -17.29 -0.28
CA VAL A 21 16.06 -17.25 -1.27
C VAL A 21 15.75 -16.21 -2.36
N GLU A 22 14.53 -16.25 -2.91
CA GLU A 22 14.10 -15.28 -3.93
C GLU A 22 14.16 -13.83 -3.41
N ALA A 23 13.71 -13.59 -2.17
CA ALA A 23 13.78 -12.29 -1.53
C ALA A 23 15.21 -11.83 -1.27
N ALA A 24 16.10 -12.72 -0.81
CA ALA A 24 17.49 -12.39 -0.52
C ALA A 24 18.25 -11.87 -1.75
N PHE A 25 17.95 -12.39 -2.94
CA PHE A 25 18.53 -11.91 -4.20
C PHE A 25 17.72 -10.79 -4.87
N GLY A 26 16.43 -10.68 -4.54
CA GLY A 26 15.52 -9.74 -5.16
C GLY A 26 15.45 -8.39 -4.46
N VAL A 27 15.31 -8.37 -3.14
CA VAL A 27 15.18 -7.12 -2.37
C VAL A 27 16.33 -6.15 -2.59
N PRO A 28 17.62 -6.58 -2.67
CA PRO A 28 18.72 -5.67 -2.95
C PRO A 28 18.67 -5.00 -4.33
N LYS A 29 17.84 -5.48 -5.25
CA LYS A 29 17.62 -4.86 -6.58
C LYS A 29 16.66 -3.67 -6.53
N ILE A 30 15.89 -3.54 -5.46
CA ILE A 30 14.99 -2.40 -5.26
C ILE A 30 15.85 -1.21 -4.85
N ALA A 31 15.80 -0.14 -5.63
CA ALA A 31 16.58 1.06 -5.33
C ALA A 31 16.11 1.71 -4.02
N ASP A 32 17.05 2.29 -3.30
CA ASP A 32 16.78 3.11 -2.13
C ASP A 32 17.11 4.58 -2.45
N ILE A 33 16.07 5.39 -2.64
CA ILE A 33 16.21 6.79 -3.02
C ILE A 33 16.58 7.72 -1.85
N SER A 34 16.72 7.20 -0.64
CA SER A 34 17.31 7.93 0.48
C SER A 34 18.83 8.09 0.36
N ARG A 35 19.48 7.30 -0.48
CA ARG A 35 20.94 7.34 -0.69
C ARG A 35 21.39 8.64 -1.33
N PRO A 36 22.65 9.08 -1.09
CA PRO A 36 23.20 10.35 -1.59
C PRO A 36 23.17 10.50 -3.11
N GLU A 37 23.26 9.41 -3.88
CA GLU A 37 23.24 9.41 -5.33
C GLU A 37 21.96 10.00 -5.92
N TRP A 38 20.86 9.92 -5.17
CA TRP A 38 19.53 10.46 -5.54
C TRP A 38 19.25 11.85 -4.97
N ASP A 39 20.18 12.39 -4.17
CA ASP A 39 20.10 13.73 -3.62
C ASP A 39 20.55 14.78 -4.67
N ARG A 40 19.79 14.85 -5.73
CA ARG A 40 20.07 15.73 -6.89
C ARG A 40 18.77 16.21 -7.51
N ALA A 41 18.88 17.23 -8.35
CA ALA A 41 17.77 17.67 -9.18
C ALA A 41 17.37 16.58 -10.19
N ALA A 42 16.10 16.51 -10.52
CA ALA A 42 15.61 15.68 -11.62
C ALA A 42 16.22 16.17 -12.94
N ARG A 43 16.46 15.25 -13.87
CA ARG A 43 16.90 15.63 -15.23
C ARG A 43 15.79 16.42 -15.90
N PRO A 44 16.12 17.51 -16.64
CA PRO A 44 15.13 18.16 -17.47
C PRO A 44 14.52 17.20 -18.48
N SER A 45 13.24 17.38 -18.79
CA SER A 45 12.57 16.65 -19.83
C SER A 45 13.14 17.01 -21.22
N SER A 46 12.71 16.30 -22.26
CA SER A 46 13.20 16.52 -23.65
C SER A 46 13.04 17.95 -24.16
N ASN A 47 12.15 18.75 -23.58
CA ASN A 47 11.95 20.16 -23.88
C ASN A 47 12.81 21.13 -23.05
N GLY A 48 13.72 20.60 -22.21
CA GLY A 48 14.62 21.39 -21.36
C GLY A 48 14.02 21.89 -20.04
N ASN A 49 12.75 21.63 -19.81
CA ASN A 49 12.06 22.05 -18.60
C ASN A 49 12.06 20.95 -17.52
N ILE A 50 12.03 21.35 -16.25
CA ILE A 50 11.80 20.41 -15.14
C ILE A 50 10.32 19.98 -15.14
N SER A 51 10.07 18.69 -14.96
CA SER A 51 8.72 18.10 -14.98
C SER A 51 7.83 18.74 -13.92
N ARG A 52 6.60 19.09 -14.28
CA ARG A 52 5.60 19.58 -13.33
C ARG A 52 4.90 18.41 -12.64
N VAL A 53 4.67 18.55 -11.32
CA VAL A 53 3.96 17.53 -10.53
C VAL A 53 2.68 18.11 -9.93
N SER A 54 1.56 17.43 -10.12
CA SER A 54 0.32 17.69 -9.39
C SER A 54 0.17 16.65 -8.28
N ILE A 55 0.20 17.10 -7.02
CA ILE A 55 0.02 16.27 -5.84
C ILE A 55 -1.45 16.30 -5.47
N ILE A 56 -2.11 15.15 -5.49
CA ILE A 56 -3.54 14.99 -5.24
C ILE A 56 -3.75 14.35 -3.88
N VAL A 57 -4.49 15.04 -3.01
CA VAL A 57 -4.72 14.66 -1.61
C VAL A 57 -6.22 14.57 -1.34
N PRO A 58 -6.84 13.39 -1.46
CA PRO A 58 -8.23 13.19 -1.05
C PRO A 58 -8.34 13.14 0.47
N ALA A 59 -9.25 13.89 1.06
CA ALA A 59 -9.51 13.93 2.49
C ALA A 59 -11.00 13.78 2.79
N CYS A 60 -11.34 12.93 3.75
CA CYS A 60 -12.70 12.74 4.27
C CYS A 60 -12.63 12.45 5.77
N ASN A 61 -13.03 13.41 6.60
CA ASN A 61 -12.94 13.34 8.06
C ASN A 61 -11.50 13.06 8.54
N GLU A 62 -10.58 13.98 8.21
CA GLU A 62 -9.14 13.94 8.50
C GLU A 62 -8.68 15.16 9.32
N GLU A 63 -9.56 15.76 10.14
CA GLU A 63 -9.24 16.98 10.90
C GLU A 63 -8.01 16.86 11.80
N GLU A 64 -7.69 15.62 12.31
CA GLU A 64 -6.52 15.38 13.17
C GLU A 64 -5.18 15.45 12.41
N THR A 65 -5.16 15.23 11.09
CA THR A 65 -3.92 14.97 10.34
C THR A 65 -3.69 15.90 9.14
N ILE A 66 -4.77 16.38 8.51
CA ILE A 66 -4.71 17.10 7.23
C ILE A 66 -3.86 18.38 7.28
N GLU A 67 -3.88 19.14 8.36
CA GLU A 67 -3.09 20.36 8.47
C GLU A 67 -1.58 20.08 8.42
N GLN A 68 -1.15 19.05 9.16
CA GLN A 68 0.24 18.64 9.17
C GLN A 68 0.68 18.10 7.80
N GLY A 69 -0.13 17.25 7.18
CA GLY A 69 0.15 16.70 5.86
C GLY A 69 0.30 17.78 4.79
N LEU A 70 -0.67 18.70 4.69
CA LEU A 70 -0.62 19.81 3.73
C LEU A 70 0.55 20.75 3.99
N THR A 71 0.83 21.06 5.26
CA THR A 71 1.97 21.94 5.62
C THR A 71 3.29 21.33 5.14
N GLN A 72 3.49 20.01 5.26
CA GLN A 72 4.71 19.36 4.77
C GLN A 72 4.77 19.32 3.26
N LEU A 73 3.66 19.06 2.58
CA LEU A 73 3.60 19.10 1.11
C LEU A 73 3.89 20.50 0.56
N LEU A 74 3.51 21.57 1.27
CA LEU A 74 3.81 22.93 0.87
C LEU A 74 5.27 23.36 1.15
N ASN A 75 6.02 22.56 1.93
CA ASN A 75 7.44 22.76 2.24
C ASN A 75 8.38 21.86 1.46
N LEU A 76 7.91 21.24 0.36
CA LEU A 76 8.75 20.39 -0.46
C LEU A 76 9.84 21.20 -1.18
N ASP A 77 11.06 20.65 -1.21
CA ASP A 77 12.23 21.16 -1.95
C ASP A 77 12.13 20.78 -3.42
N TYR A 78 11.12 21.33 -4.10
CA TYR A 78 10.90 21.22 -5.53
C TYR A 78 10.12 22.45 -6.02
N GLU A 79 10.51 23.05 -7.13
CA GLU A 79 9.92 24.34 -7.53
C GLU A 79 8.62 24.17 -8.33
N ASN A 80 8.59 23.19 -9.25
CA ASN A 80 7.52 23.07 -10.24
C ASN A 80 6.45 22.05 -9.83
N TYR A 81 5.67 22.37 -8.80
CA TYR A 81 4.54 21.53 -8.38
C TYR A 81 3.33 22.34 -7.93
N GLU A 82 2.20 21.70 -7.88
CA GLU A 82 0.96 22.15 -7.25
C GLU A 82 0.40 21.07 -6.34
N VAL A 83 -0.38 21.46 -5.34
CA VAL A 83 -1.13 20.57 -4.47
C VAL A 83 -2.62 20.78 -4.72
N ILE A 84 -3.37 19.71 -4.91
CA ILE A 84 -4.83 19.74 -5.05
C ILE A 84 -5.42 18.93 -3.91
N ALA A 85 -5.91 19.62 -2.87
CA ALA A 85 -6.58 19.00 -1.73
C ALA A 85 -8.09 18.89 -2.01
N VAL A 86 -8.62 17.70 -1.84
CA VAL A 86 -10.05 17.44 -2.06
C VAL A 86 -10.72 17.14 -0.74
N ASN A 87 -11.64 18.01 -0.32
CA ASN A 87 -12.56 17.73 0.77
C ASN A 87 -13.74 16.91 0.25
N ASP A 88 -13.70 15.59 0.46
CA ASP A 88 -14.74 14.67 0.02
C ASP A 88 -15.83 14.53 1.09
N ARG A 89 -16.80 15.46 1.10
CA ARG A 89 -18.01 15.38 1.96
C ARG A 89 -17.69 15.21 3.45
N SER A 90 -16.62 15.83 3.95
CA SER A 90 -16.29 15.78 5.38
C SER A 90 -17.39 16.45 6.22
N THR A 91 -17.63 15.88 7.39
CA THR A 91 -18.61 16.35 8.37
C THR A 91 -17.95 16.93 9.64
N ASP A 92 -16.63 16.84 9.70
CA ASP A 92 -15.77 17.44 10.71
C ASP A 92 -15.13 18.75 10.20
N HIS A 93 -14.13 19.28 10.88
CA HIS A 93 -13.44 20.52 10.51
C HIS A 93 -12.44 20.39 9.34
N THR A 94 -12.35 19.22 8.67
CA THR A 94 -11.40 18.99 7.57
C THR A 94 -11.47 20.07 6.49
N GLY A 95 -12.67 20.42 6.03
CA GLY A 95 -12.87 21.44 4.99
C GLY A 95 -12.37 22.81 5.40
N GLU A 96 -12.72 23.26 6.61
CA GLU A 96 -12.29 24.54 7.16
C GLU A 96 -10.77 24.62 7.33
N ILE A 97 -10.13 23.51 7.73
CA ILE A 97 -8.67 23.42 7.89
C ILE A 97 -7.99 23.56 6.52
N ILE A 98 -8.47 22.84 5.50
CA ILE A 98 -7.92 22.91 4.15
C ILE A 98 -8.01 24.34 3.61
N ASP A 99 -9.16 25.01 3.77
CA ASP A 99 -9.38 26.38 3.32
C ASP A 99 -8.47 27.38 4.05
N ARG A 100 -8.27 27.18 5.36
CA ARG A 100 -7.35 28.00 6.16
C ARG A 100 -5.90 27.84 5.68
N VAL A 101 -5.46 26.61 5.43
CA VAL A 101 -4.10 26.34 4.92
C VAL A 101 -3.91 26.95 3.54
N ALA A 102 -4.92 26.87 2.66
CA ALA A 102 -4.85 27.43 1.31
C ALA A 102 -4.72 28.96 1.28
N LYS A 103 -5.29 29.64 2.28
CA LYS A 103 -5.19 31.09 2.43
C LYS A 103 -3.90 31.55 3.14
N SER A 104 -3.10 30.62 3.65
CA SER A 104 -1.85 30.95 4.33
C SER A 104 -0.76 31.42 3.35
N GLU A 105 0.15 32.26 3.83
CA GLU A 105 1.32 32.69 3.03
C GLU A 105 2.16 31.50 2.54
N ARG A 106 2.20 30.38 3.29
CA ARG A 106 2.92 29.17 2.92
C ARG A 106 2.40 28.54 1.64
N ALA A 107 1.10 28.67 1.36
CA ALA A 107 0.52 28.11 0.15
C ALA A 107 1.09 28.74 -1.12
N HIS A 108 1.50 30.02 -1.08
CA HIS A 108 2.06 30.76 -2.22
C HIS A 108 1.31 30.55 -3.53
N GLY A 109 -0.03 30.32 -3.48
CA GLY A 109 -0.85 29.96 -4.62
C GLY A 109 -0.66 28.54 -5.17
N ARG A 110 0.14 27.68 -4.49
CA ARG A 110 0.39 26.29 -4.90
C ARG A 110 -0.70 25.31 -4.45
N LEU A 111 -1.52 25.67 -3.44
CA LEU A 111 -2.61 24.82 -2.95
C LEU A 111 -3.94 25.24 -3.57
N ARG A 112 -4.53 24.31 -4.31
CA ARG A 112 -5.89 24.42 -4.82
C ARG A 112 -6.82 23.54 -3.98
N VAL A 113 -7.99 24.06 -3.64
CA VAL A 113 -9.01 23.33 -2.86
C VAL A 113 -10.18 22.94 -3.76
N VAL A 114 -10.63 21.70 -3.62
CA VAL A 114 -11.81 21.17 -4.29
C VAL A 114 -12.75 20.62 -3.25
N HIS A 115 -13.97 21.17 -3.16
CA HIS A 115 -15.01 20.63 -2.29
C HIS A 115 -15.97 19.76 -3.09
N VAL A 116 -16.01 18.47 -2.78
CA VAL A 116 -17.01 17.55 -3.30
C VAL A 116 -18.17 17.51 -2.31
N THR A 117 -19.34 17.91 -2.75
CA THR A 117 -20.58 17.94 -1.91
C THR A 117 -21.45 16.71 -2.11
N THR A 118 -21.41 16.12 -3.29
CA THR A 118 -22.23 14.97 -3.67
C THR A 118 -21.38 13.88 -4.31
N LEU A 119 -21.69 12.62 -4.02
CA LEU A 119 -21.05 11.47 -4.64
C LEU A 119 -21.97 10.92 -5.73
N PRO A 120 -21.55 10.91 -7.00
CA PRO A 120 -22.32 10.28 -8.08
C PRO A 120 -22.49 8.78 -7.85
N ALA A 121 -23.61 8.22 -8.28
CA ALA A 121 -23.84 6.78 -8.24
C ALA A 121 -22.75 6.02 -9.03
N GLY A 122 -22.34 4.85 -8.52
CA GLY A 122 -21.33 4.02 -9.15
C GLY A 122 -19.89 4.52 -8.94
N TRP A 123 -19.63 5.31 -7.89
CA TRP A 123 -18.31 5.75 -7.47
C TRP A 123 -18.06 5.47 -5.99
N LEU A 124 -16.83 5.09 -5.63
CA LEU A 124 -16.35 5.24 -4.27
C LEU A 124 -15.88 6.68 -4.02
N GLY A 125 -16.06 7.20 -2.80
CA GLY A 125 -15.69 8.58 -2.48
C GLY A 125 -14.24 8.89 -2.81
N LYS A 126 -13.29 8.07 -2.34
CA LYS A 126 -11.87 8.28 -2.56
C LYS A 126 -11.50 8.32 -4.06
N THR A 127 -11.96 7.35 -4.83
CA THR A 127 -11.66 7.30 -6.28
C THR A 127 -12.30 8.45 -7.05
N HIS A 128 -13.51 8.87 -6.64
CA HIS A 128 -14.18 10.07 -7.20
C HIS A 128 -13.39 11.34 -6.87
N ALA A 129 -12.96 11.52 -5.62
CA ALA A 129 -12.16 12.67 -5.21
C ALA A 129 -10.83 12.75 -6.00
N MET A 130 -10.11 11.63 -6.13
CA MET A 130 -8.87 11.56 -6.90
C MET A 130 -9.10 11.84 -8.40
N TRP A 131 -10.16 11.30 -8.98
CA TRP A 131 -10.52 11.58 -10.37
C TRP A 131 -10.87 13.06 -10.56
N THR A 132 -11.72 13.64 -9.72
CA THR A 132 -12.14 15.06 -9.81
C THR A 132 -10.94 16.00 -9.73
N ALA A 133 -9.96 15.71 -8.85
CA ALA A 133 -8.73 16.49 -8.78
C ALA A 133 -7.84 16.30 -10.00
N SER A 134 -7.74 15.07 -10.52
CA SER A 134 -6.90 14.79 -11.69
C SER A 134 -7.37 15.51 -12.95
N GLU A 135 -8.68 15.76 -13.09
CA GLU A 135 -9.23 16.57 -14.21
C GLU A 135 -8.77 18.05 -14.16
N GLN A 136 -8.41 18.55 -12.98
CA GLN A 136 -7.92 19.91 -12.79
C GLN A 136 -6.39 20.00 -12.71
N ALA A 137 -5.71 18.88 -12.65
CA ALA A 137 -4.26 18.79 -12.53
C ALA A 137 -3.59 19.21 -13.83
N THR A 138 -2.46 19.93 -13.71
CA THR A 138 -1.70 20.46 -14.87
C THR A 138 -0.30 19.84 -14.98
N GLY A 139 0.05 18.92 -14.06
CA GLY A 139 1.37 18.29 -14.01
C GLY A 139 1.61 17.24 -15.09
N ASP A 140 2.86 17.09 -15.48
CA ASP A 140 3.36 15.98 -16.30
C ASP A 140 3.31 14.65 -15.54
N TRP A 141 3.41 14.76 -14.21
CA TRP A 141 3.26 13.68 -13.25
C TRP A 141 2.11 13.96 -12.29
N LEU A 142 1.35 12.93 -11.98
CA LEU A 142 0.35 12.95 -10.92
C LEU A 142 0.86 12.11 -9.75
N LEU A 143 0.90 12.70 -8.56
CA LEU A 143 1.21 12.01 -7.31
C LEU A 143 -0.07 11.92 -6.47
N PHE A 144 -0.59 10.72 -6.33
CA PHE A 144 -1.70 10.44 -5.40
C PHE A 144 -1.12 10.06 -4.04
N THR A 145 -1.58 10.72 -2.98
CA THR A 145 -1.15 10.47 -1.59
C THR A 145 -2.30 10.64 -0.62
N ASP A 146 -2.33 9.81 0.42
CA ASP A 146 -3.34 9.93 1.49
C ASP A 146 -3.07 11.18 2.37
N ALA A 147 -4.11 11.70 3.02
CA ALA A 147 -4.08 12.96 3.77
C ALA A 147 -3.26 12.91 5.08
N ASP A 148 -2.97 11.70 5.57
CA ASP A 148 -2.25 11.43 6.81
C ASP A 148 -0.77 11.05 6.60
N VAL A 149 -0.27 11.19 5.38
CA VAL A 149 1.12 10.91 5.01
C VAL A 149 2.01 12.12 5.28
N LEU A 150 3.13 11.86 5.94
CA LEU A 150 4.13 12.86 6.26
C LEU A 150 5.30 12.81 5.29
N PHE A 151 5.66 13.94 4.68
CA PHE A 151 6.72 14.07 3.70
C PHE A 151 7.93 14.82 4.25
N LYS A 152 9.15 14.35 3.96
CA LYS A 152 10.35 15.17 4.08
C LYS A 152 10.47 16.13 2.89
N PRO A 153 11.14 17.28 3.08
CA PRO A 153 11.26 18.28 1.99
C PRO A 153 11.85 17.75 0.69
N ASP A 154 12.83 16.87 0.76
CA ASP A 154 13.56 16.32 -0.39
C ASP A 154 12.89 15.08 -1.04
N ALA A 155 11.78 14.60 -0.49
CA ALA A 155 11.13 13.37 -0.94
C ALA A 155 10.71 13.40 -2.42
N LEU A 156 10.04 14.49 -2.85
CA LEU A 156 9.58 14.62 -4.23
C LEU A 156 10.75 14.78 -5.21
N ARG A 157 11.74 15.59 -4.86
CA ARG A 157 12.91 15.83 -5.70
C ARG A 157 13.68 14.54 -5.96
N ARG A 158 13.92 13.73 -4.90
CA ARG A 158 14.60 12.43 -5.02
C ARG A 158 13.78 11.43 -5.84
N ALA A 159 12.47 11.38 -5.63
CA ALA A 159 11.57 10.50 -6.39
C ALA A 159 11.60 10.82 -7.89
N LEU A 160 11.57 12.11 -8.25
CA LEU A 160 11.69 12.55 -9.63
C LEU A 160 13.10 12.32 -10.21
N ALA A 161 14.16 12.56 -9.43
CA ALA A 161 15.52 12.28 -9.85
C ALA A 161 15.70 10.81 -10.25
N TYR A 162 15.06 9.90 -9.52
CA TYR A 162 15.03 8.48 -9.85
C TYR A 162 14.14 8.22 -11.09
N ALA A 163 12.88 8.69 -11.07
CA ALA A 163 11.91 8.40 -12.11
C ALA A 163 12.29 8.92 -13.51
N GLU A 164 13.09 9.99 -13.57
CA GLU A 164 13.61 10.53 -14.84
C GLU A 164 14.95 9.91 -15.26
N ALA A 165 15.69 9.29 -14.33
CA ALA A 165 16.93 8.58 -14.64
C ALA A 165 16.70 7.15 -15.09
N GLU A 166 15.72 6.49 -14.47
CA GLU A 166 15.30 5.12 -14.75
C GLU A 166 14.03 5.13 -15.61
N PRO A 167 13.82 4.17 -16.51
CA PRO A 167 12.60 4.12 -17.27
C PRO A 167 11.42 3.80 -16.33
N ALA A 168 10.74 4.85 -15.86
CA ALA A 168 9.58 4.78 -15.00
C ALA A 168 8.41 5.57 -15.60
N ASP A 169 7.28 4.89 -15.78
CA ASP A 169 6.00 5.49 -16.10
C ASP A 169 5.10 5.58 -14.86
N HIS A 170 5.39 4.71 -13.88
CA HIS A 170 4.71 4.66 -12.60
C HIS A 170 5.73 4.31 -11.50
N LEU A 171 5.78 5.14 -10.45
CA LEU A 171 6.69 4.99 -9.32
C LEU A 171 5.93 4.91 -8.01
N VAL A 172 6.26 3.91 -7.22
CA VAL A 172 5.75 3.71 -5.87
C VAL A 172 6.89 3.83 -4.86
N LEU A 173 6.73 4.67 -3.86
CA LEU A 173 7.66 4.81 -2.75
C LEU A 173 7.05 4.17 -1.50
N PHE A 174 7.75 3.20 -0.91
CA PHE A 174 7.31 2.56 0.33
C PHE A 174 7.48 3.51 1.52
N PRO A 175 6.40 3.76 2.30
CA PRO A 175 6.47 4.63 3.46
C PRO A 175 7.10 3.92 4.65
N ARG A 176 7.78 4.69 5.50
CA ARG A 176 8.12 4.25 6.84
C ARG A 176 6.85 4.18 7.68
N MET A 177 6.57 3.01 8.24
CA MET A 177 5.44 2.81 9.14
C MET A 177 5.78 3.33 10.55
N ILE A 178 5.04 4.33 11.03
CA ILE A 178 5.16 4.83 12.41
C ILE A 178 4.37 3.88 13.32
N MET A 179 5.06 3.17 14.19
CA MET A 179 4.49 2.21 15.13
C MET A 179 4.84 2.61 16.56
N LYS A 180 3.83 2.92 17.38
CA LYS A 180 4.02 3.37 18.77
C LYS A 180 3.73 2.29 19.80
N GLN A 181 3.05 1.20 19.42
CA GLN A 181 2.60 0.14 20.33
C GLN A 181 3.07 -1.23 19.83
N ALA A 182 3.33 -2.15 20.77
CA ALA A 182 3.75 -3.52 20.45
C ALA A 182 2.75 -4.27 19.55
N GLY A 183 1.44 -4.05 19.76
CA GLY A 183 0.40 -4.64 18.92
C GLY A 183 0.41 -4.11 17.47
N GLU A 184 0.79 -2.85 17.23
CA GLU A 184 1.03 -2.31 15.90
C GLU A 184 2.21 -3.03 15.24
N LYS A 185 3.36 -3.12 15.92
CA LYS A 185 4.57 -3.79 15.42
C LYS A 185 4.30 -5.26 15.09
N MET A 186 3.62 -5.98 15.98
CA MET A 186 3.25 -7.38 15.80
C MET A 186 2.43 -7.59 14.52
N MET A 187 1.35 -6.82 14.35
CA MET A 187 0.44 -6.99 13.22
C MET A 187 1.05 -6.50 11.90
N ILE A 188 1.80 -5.40 11.94
CA ILE A 188 2.46 -4.84 10.75
C ILE A 188 3.60 -5.75 10.30
N ALA A 189 4.40 -6.33 11.23
CA ALA A 189 5.42 -7.32 10.89
C ALA A 189 4.82 -8.52 10.13
N PHE A 190 3.71 -9.04 10.63
CA PHE A 190 3.02 -10.14 9.97
C PHE A 190 2.44 -9.72 8.61
N PHE A 191 1.82 -8.55 8.53
CA PHE A 191 1.32 -7.99 7.26
C PHE A 191 2.44 -7.88 6.22
N GLN A 192 3.59 -7.32 6.59
CA GLN A 192 4.75 -7.21 5.71
C GLN A 192 5.27 -8.60 5.28
N THR A 193 5.29 -9.58 6.20
CA THR A 193 5.66 -10.96 5.86
C THR A 193 4.72 -11.56 4.80
N LEU A 194 3.39 -11.40 4.98
CA LEU A 194 2.41 -11.85 3.99
C LEU A 194 2.54 -11.10 2.67
N PHE A 195 2.80 -9.80 2.73
CA PHE A 195 3.01 -8.97 1.57
C PHE A 195 4.22 -9.42 0.74
N MET A 196 5.36 -9.67 1.40
CA MET A 196 6.56 -10.20 0.77
C MET A 196 6.38 -11.62 0.21
N PHE A 197 5.56 -12.44 0.86
CA PHE A 197 5.26 -13.78 0.40
C PHE A 197 4.32 -13.79 -0.81
N GLY A 198 3.27 -12.98 -0.79
CA GLY A 198 2.22 -12.93 -1.82
C GLY A 198 2.55 -12.03 -3.01
N HIS A 199 3.24 -10.91 -2.76
CA HIS A 199 3.67 -9.96 -3.77
C HIS A 199 5.20 -9.96 -3.80
N ARG A 200 5.78 -9.94 -4.98
CA ARG A 200 7.24 -9.96 -5.18
C ARG A 200 7.70 -8.57 -5.61
N PRO A 201 7.86 -7.61 -4.68
CA PRO A 201 8.16 -6.22 -5.03
C PRO A 201 9.44 -6.09 -5.88
N TRP A 202 10.41 -7.01 -5.72
CA TRP A 202 11.62 -7.05 -6.54
C TRP A 202 11.39 -7.45 -8.01
N LYS A 203 10.22 -7.97 -8.36
CA LYS A 203 9.85 -8.35 -9.73
C LYS A 203 8.98 -7.32 -10.45
N VAL A 204 8.54 -6.29 -9.75
CA VAL A 204 7.67 -5.25 -10.33
C VAL A 204 8.30 -4.58 -11.54
N ALA A 205 9.62 -4.40 -11.52
CA ALA A 205 10.38 -3.80 -12.63
C ALA A 205 10.56 -4.73 -13.85
N GLU A 206 10.38 -6.04 -13.68
CA GLU A 206 10.52 -7.02 -14.76
C GLU A 206 9.30 -6.97 -15.68
N PRO A 207 9.44 -6.73 -17.00
CA PRO A 207 8.29 -6.55 -17.90
C PRO A 207 7.46 -7.82 -18.07
N ASP A 208 8.12 -9.00 -18.04
CA ASP A 208 7.52 -10.31 -18.34
C ASP A 208 6.77 -10.94 -17.16
N THR A 209 6.56 -10.20 -16.08
CA THR A 209 5.81 -10.67 -14.90
C THR A 209 4.51 -9.89 -14.71
N GLU A 210 3.54 -10.51 -14.05
CA GLU A 210 2.30 -9.83 -13.64
C GLU A 210 2.45 -9.09 -12.29
N ASP A 211 3.66 -9.15 -11.68
CA ASP A 211 3.92 -8.50 -10.41
C ASP A 211 3.78 -6.98 -10.55
N HIS A 212 2.97 -6.40 -9.73
CA HIS A 212 2.63 -4.98 -9.74
C HIS A 212 2.55 -4.43 -8.33
N MET A 213 2.62 -3.10 -8.21
CA MET A 213 2.61 -2.42 -6.93
C MET A 213 1.78 -1.14 -6.99
N GLY A 214 1.13 -0.82 -5.89
CA GLY A 214 0.50 0.45 -5.60
C GLY A 214 0.45 0.66 -4.09
N VAL A 215 0.70 1.87 -3.63
CA VAL A 215 0.66 2.23 -2.22
C VAL A 215 0.01 3.61 -2.09
N GLY A 216 -1.07 3.71 -1.33
CA GLY A 216 -1.83 4.95 -1.16
C GLY A 216 -1.01 6.13 -0.61
N ALA A 217 0.08 5.84 0.12
CA ALA A 217 0.96 6.86 0.64
C ALA A 217 1.80 7.59 -0.43
N PHE A 218 2.16 6.90 -1.52
CA PHE A 218 2.91 7.50 -2.63
C PHE A 218 2.71 6.68 -3.90
N ASN A 219 1.90 7.19 -4.81
CA ASN A 219 1.54 6.53 -6.05
C ASN A 219 1.68 7.56 -7.17
N MET A 220 2.89 7.65 -7.78
CA MET A 220 3.24 8.67 -8.77
C MET A 220 3.23 8.08 -10.18
N ILE A 221 2.48 8.70 -11.10
CA ILE A 221 2.26 8.20 -12.45
C ILE A 221 2.41 9.33 -13.47
N ARG A 222 3.01 9.05 -14.65
CA ARG A 222 3.02 10.01 -15.76
C ARG A 222 1.60 10.30 -16.23
N ARG A 223 1.27 11.56 -16.45
CA ARG A 223 -0.06 11.99 -16.88
C ARG A 223 -0.54 11.22 -18.13
N ARG A 224 0.31 11.12 -19.14
CA ARG A 224 0.00 10.38 -20.39
C ARG A 224 -0.38 8.92 -20.15
N VAL A 225 0.26 8.27 -19.15
CA VAL A 225 -0.01 6.87 -18.80
C VAL A 225 -1.32 6.75 -18.01
N TYR A 226 -1.54 7.66 -17.05
CA TYR A 226 -2.79 7.73 -16.30
C TYR A 226 -4.00 7.89 -17.22
N ASP A 227 -3.90 8.77 -18.23
CA ASP A 227 -4.95 8.96 -19.22
C ASP A 227 -5.14 7.71 -20.12
N ALA A 228 -4.03 7.09 -20.55
CA ALA A 228 -4.05 5.90 -21.39
C ALA A 228 -4.66 4.67 -20.72
N VAL A 229 -4.50 4.50 -19.40
CA VAL A 229 -5.09 3.38 -18.66
C VAL A 229 -6.53 3.63 -18.21
N GLY A 230 -7.12 4.77 -18.58
CA GLY A 230 -8.53 5.10 -18.35
C GLY A 230 -8.83 5.84 -17.07
N THR A 231 -7.80 6.41 -16.42
CA THR A 231 -7.90 7.22 -15.19
C THR A 231 -8.56 6.47 -14.03
N TYR A 232 -8.84 7.13 -12.92
CA TYR A 232 -9.67 6.56 -11.85
C TYR A 232 -11.13 6.30 -12.27
N LYS A 233 -11.54 6.74 -13.46
CA LYS A 233 -12.83 6.37 -14.04
C LYS A 233 -12.94 4.86 -14.29
N ALA A 234 -11.85 4.22 -14.73
CA ALA A 234 -11.78 2.77 -14.88
C ALA A 234 -11.79 2.03 -13.53
N LEU A 235 -11.36 2.71 -12.45
CA LEU A 235 -11.21 2.14 -11.10
C LEU A 235 -12.26 2.66 -10.11
N ARG A 236 -13.36 3.23 -10.60
CA ARG A 236 -14.33 4.02 -9.83
C ARG A 236 -14.92 3.28 -8.61
N MET A 237 -15.04 1.96 -8.65
CA MET A 237 -15.60 1.11 -7.60
C MET A 237 -14.54 0.19 -6.96
N GLU A 238 -13.25 0.44 -7.19
CA GLU A 238 -12.18 -0.37 -6.63
C GLU A 238 -11.84 0.07 -5.21
N VAL A 239 -11.98 -0.86 -4.26
CA VAL A 239 -11.65 -0.63 -2.84
C VAL A 239 -10.13 -0.56 -2.63
N LEU A 240 -9.37 -1.27 -3.46
CA LEU A 240 -7.89 -1.32 -3.46
C LEU A 240 -7.36 -0.46 -4.61
N ASP A 241 -7.77 0.79 -4.64
CA ASP A 241 -7.54 1.74 -5.71
C ASP A 241 -6.07 1.87 -6.12
N ASP A 242 -5.18 1.91 -5.15
CA ASP A 242 -3.73 2.03 -5.33
C ASP A 242 -3.10 0.80 -5.99
N MET A 243 -3.35 -0.40 -5.46
CA MET A 243 -2.86 -1.65 -6.03
C MET A 243 -3.44 -1.91 -7.41
N LYS A 244 -4.72 -1.56 -7.62
CA LYS A 244 -5.38 -1.74 -8.91
C LYS A 244 -4.87 -0.77 -9.98
N LEU A 245 -4.52 0.46 -9.60
CA LEU A 245 -3.83 1.37 -10.50
C LEU A 245 -2.50 0.76 -10.97
N GLY A 246 -1.70 0.23 -10.04
CA GLY A 246 -0.47 -0.49 -10.38
C GLY A 246 -0.72 -1.67 -11.33
N LYS A 247 -1.80 -2.45 -11.09
CA LYS A 247 -2.17 -3.60 -11.92
C LYS A 247 -2.53 -3.19 -13.35
N VAL A 248 -3.35 -2.17 -13.55
CA VAL A 248 -3.75 -1.73 -14.91
C VAL A 248 -2.58 -1.13 -15.67
N VAL A 249 -1.70 -0.37 -15.00
CA VAL A 249 -0.44 0.14 -15.57
C VAL A 249 0.44 -1.00 -16.06
N LYS A 250 0.66 -2.02 -15.22
CA LYS A 250 1.47 -3.19 -15.56
C LYS A 250 0.89 -3.99 -16.73
N LYS A 251 -0.43 -4.24 -16.71
CA LYS A 251 -1.12 -4.94 -17.80
C LYS A 251 -1.08 -4.20 -19.14
N ALA A 252 -1.03 -2.87 -19.08
CA ALA A 252 -0.89 -2.04 -20.29
C ALA A 252 0.55 -1.98 -20.82
N GLY A 253 1.51 -2.67 -20.19
CA GLY A 253 2.89 -2.76 -20.63
C GLY A 253 3.76 -1.56 -20.28
N TYR A 254 3.28 -0.65 -19.41
CA TYR A 254 4.07 0.49 -18.97
C TYR A 254 5.09 0.12 -17.88
N ALA A 255 6.20 0.86 -17.88
CA ALA A 255 7.30 0.63 -16.95
C ALA A 255 6.93 1.05 -15.52
N GLN A 256 6.79 0.06 -14.64
CA GLN A 256 6.52 0.28 -13.23
C GLN A 256 7.79 0.09 -12.40
N ARG A 257 7.99 0.95 -11.42
CA ARG A 257 9.08 0.88 -10.42
C ARG A 257 8.53 1.05 -9.02
N ASN A 258 9.16 0.39 -8.07
CA ASN A 258 8.97 0.64 -6.66
C ASN A 258 10.34 0.83 -6.00
N VAL A 259 10.39 1.71 -5.01
CA VAL A 259 11.63 2.11 -4.34
C VAL A 259 11.45 2.17 -2.83
N PHE A 260 12.55 1.94 -2.13
CA PHE A 260 12.67 2.30 -0.72
C PHE A 260 13.10 3.78 -0.61
N GLY A 261 12.81 4.38 0.53
CA GLY A 261 13.16 5.77 0.78
C GLY A 261 13.36 6.07 2.27
N ALA A 262 13.75 5.05 3.04
CA ALA A 262 13.91 5.16 4.49
C ALA A 262 12.75 5.92 5.14
N ASP A 263 12.95 7.18 5.51
CA ASP A 263 11.97 8.02 6.17
C ASP A 263 11.57 9.27 5.33
N LEU A 264 11.80 9.24 4.01
CA LEU A 264 11.39 10.32 3.09
C LEU A 264 9.88 10.56 3.15
N ILE A 265 9.11 9.49 3.31
CA ILE A 265 7.69 9.56 3.65
C ILE A 265 7.39 8.64 4.81
N SER A 266 6.44 9.01 5.64
CA SER A 266 6.02 8.20 6.79
C SER A 266 4.52 8.29 7.03
N ILE A 267 3.95 7.20 7.58
CA ILE A 267 2.52 7.12 7.89
C ILE A 267 2.30 6.35 9.19
N ARG A 268 1.32 6.75 9.97
CA ARG A 268 0.79 5.95 11.07
C ARG A 268 -0.49 5.25 10.63
N TRP A 269 -0.34 4.10 10.00
CA TRP A 269 -1.44 3.37 9.36
C TRP A 269 -2.57 2.94 10.30
N ALA A 270 -2.26 2.62 11.58
CA ALA A 270 -3.25 2.16 12.55
C ALA A 270 -2.83 2.46 13.99
N LYS A 271 -3.80 2.53 14.91
CA LYS A 271 -3.57 2.67 16.37
C LYS A 271 -3.87 1.32 17.04
N GLY A 272 -2.82 0.59 17.48
CA GLY A 272 -2.91 -0.74 18.13
C GLY A 272 -3.26 -1.90 17.19
N ALA A 273 -3.17 -3.14 17.69
CA ALA A 273 -3.48 -4.35 16.92
C ALA A 273 -4.91 -4.32 16.34
N MET A 274 -5.90 -3.91 17.14
CA MET A 274 -7.30 -3.82 16.70
C MET A 274 -7.54 -2.67 15.71
N GLY A 275 -6.69 -1.65 15.69
CA GLY A 275 -6.66 -0.64 14.63
C GLY A 275 -6.30 -1.26 13.28
N VAL A 276 -5.27 -2.10 13.25
CA VAL A 276 -4.89 -2.86 12.03
C VAL A 276 -6.04 -3.77 11.58
N VAL A 277 -6.67 -4.49 12.51
CA VAL A 277 -7.85 -5.33 12.22
C VAL A 277 -8.97 -4.50 11.58
N ARG A 278 -9.30 -3.33 12.14
CA ARG A 278 -10.36 -2.47 11.59
C ARG A 278 -10.01 -1.96 10.19
N ASN A 279 -8.79 -1.49 9.97
CA ASN A 279 -8.34 -0.99 8.66
C ASN A 279 -8.37 -2.07 7.58
N LEU A 280 -7.95 -3.30 7.91
CA LEU A 280 -7.95 -4.42 6.98
C LEU A 280 -9.35 -5.01 6.75
N THR A 281 -10.30 -4.84 7.68
CA THR A 281 -11.65 -5.39 7.56
C THR A 281 -12.35 -4.95 6.27
N LYS A 282 -12.18 -3.70 5.84
CA LYS A 282 -12.79 -3.22 4.57
C LYS A 282 -12.13 -3.83 3.33
N ASN A 283 -10.84 -4.20 3.42
CA ASN A 283 -10.03 -4.58 2.27
C ASN A 283 -10.05 -6.09 2.00
N PHE A 284 -10.04 -6.93 3.04
CA PHE A 284 -9.79 -8.37 2.86
C PHE A 284 -10.82 -9.08 1.99
N PHE A 285 -12.10 -8.81 2.18
CA PHE A 285 -13.11 -9.47 1.33
C PHE A 285 -13.11 -8.91 -0.11
N ALA A 286 -12.70 -7.65 -0.29
CA ALA A 286 -12.46 -7.08 -1.62
C ALA A 286 -11.27 -7.74 -2.33
N ILE A 287 -10.16 -8.02 -1.61
CA ILE A 287 -9.01 -8.80 -2.15
C ILE A 287 -9.48 -10.15 -2.72
N MET A 288 -10.47 -10.78 -2.08
CA MET A 288 -11.06 -12.06 -2.52
C MET A 288 -12.17 -11.89 -3.56
N SER A 289 -12.28 -10.69 -4.18
CA SER A 289 -13.33 -10.35 -5.15
C SER A 289 -14.75 -10.60 -4.62
N PHE A 290 -14.94 -10.39 -3.32
CA PHE A 290 -16.17 -10.64 -2.59
C PHE A 290 -16.75 -12.06 -2.77
N GLN A 291 -15.88 -13.07 -2.96
CA GLN A 291 -16.26 -14.47 -3.11
C GLN A 291 -15.94 -15.24 -1.82
N TRP A 292 -16.98 -15.73 -1.14
CA TRP A 292 -16.84 -16.39 0.16
C TRP A 292 -15.90 -17.61 0.12
N TRP A 293 -15.98 -18.40 -0.94
CA TRP A 293 -15.13 -19.60 -1.09
C TRP A 293 -13.65 -19.23 -1.26
N ARG A 294 -13.35 -18.11 -1.92
CA ARG A 294 -11.97 -17.59 -1.99
C ARG A 294 -11.48 -17.14 -0.62
N ALA A 295 -12.34 -16.48 0.15
CA ALA A 295 -12.00 -16.06 1.51
C ALA A 295 -11.69 -17.27 2.41
N VAL A 296 -12.51 -18.32 2.34
CA VAL A 296 -12.29 -19.57 3.08
C VAL A 296 -10.99 -20.25 2.61
N ALA A 297 -10.79 -20.41 1.31
CA ALA A 297 -9.59 -21.05 0.75
C ALA A 297 -8.31 -20.28 1.13
N THR A 298 -8.34 -18.95 1.03
CA THR A 298 -7.21 -18.11 1.43
C THR A 298 -6.94 -18.20 2.94
N CYS A 299 -7.99 -18.23 3.77
CA CYS A 299 -7.83 -18.39 5.21
C CYS A 299 -7.22 -19.76 5.56
N VAL A 300 -7.69 -20.85 4.94
CA VAL A 300 -7.11 -22.19 5.11
C VAL A 300 -5.65 -22.21 4.69
N THR A 301 -5.32 -21.61 3.54
CA THR A 301 -3.94 -21.50 3.05
C THR A 301 -3.07 -20.68 4.01
N LEU A 302 -3.60 -19.55 4.51
CA LEU A 302 -2.92 -18.73 5.52
C LEU A 302 -2.56 -19.52 6.77
N LEU A 303 -3.54 -20.23 7.34
CA LEU A 303 -3.35 -21.07 8.53
C LEU A 303 -2.37 -22.22 8.24
N PHE A 304 -2.51 -22.87 7.09
CA PHE A 304 -1.62 -23.96 6.69
C PHE A 304 -0.17 -23.49 6.57
N LEU A 305 0.08 -22.41 5.85
CA LEU A 305 1.44 -21.90 5.64
C LEU A 305 2.08 -21.37 6.93
N ASN A 306 1.30 -20.76 7.82
CA ASN A 306 1.83 -19.97 8.94
C ASN A 306 1.70 -20.63 10.31
N LEU A 307 0.76 -21.59 10.53
CA LEU A 307 0.60 -22.29 11.80
C LEU A 307 1.08 -23.73 11.77
N VAL A 308 0.80 -24.46 10.68
CA VAL A 308 1.15 -25.88 10.60
C VAL A 308 2.64 -26.15 10.83
N PRO A 309 3.60 -25.29 10.39
CA PRO A 309 5.01 -25.49 10.71
C PRO A 309 5.30 -25.54 12.22
N PHE A 310 4.68 -24.67 13.01
CA PHE A 310 4.84 -24.66 14.46
C PHE A 310 4.22 -25.89 15.11
N ILE A 311 3.03 -26.28 14.67
CA ILE A 311 2.35 -27.51 15.13
C ILE A 311 3.19 -28.74 14.76
N GLY A 312 3.76 -28.77 13.56
CA GLY A 312 4.61 -29.87 13.09
C GLY A 312 5.90 -30.02 13.90
N ILE A 313 6.49 -28.93 14.40
CA ILE A 313 7.62 -29.02 15.33
C ILE A 313 7.17 -29.56 16.68
N ALA A 314 6.04 -29.08 17.20
CA ALA A 314 5.54 -29.47 18.54
C ALA A 314 5.11 -30.93 18.60
N LEU A 315 4.31 -31.38 17.62
CA LEU A 315 3.68 -32.70 17.60
C LEU A 315 4.42 -33.76 16.76
N GLY A 316 5.37 -33.36 15.91
CA GLY A 316 6.14 -34.26 15.09
C GLY A 316 7.06 -35.18 15.91
N HIS A 317 7.49 -36.30 15.35
CA HIS A 317 8.39 -37.24 15.98
C HIS A 317 9.66 -37.43 15.16
N GLY A 318 10.79 -37.47 15.85
CA GLY A 318 12.10 -37.74 15.24
C GLY A 318 12.42 -36.77 14.08
N TRP A 319 12.93 -37.29 13.00
CA TRP A 319 13.36 -36.53 11.82
C TRP A 319 12.20 -35.84 11.06
N ALA A 320 10.94 -36.22 11.31
CA ALA A 320 9.79 -35.56 10.67
C ALA A 320 9.62 -34.09 11.11
N ARG A 321 10.28 -33.65 12.17
CA ARG A 321 10.34 -32.24 12.61
C ARG A 321 11.21 -31.36 11.73
N VAL A 322 12.21 -31.94 11.06
CA VAL A 322 13.25 -31.16 10.35
C VAL A 322 12.67 -30.26 9.24
N PRO A 323 11.79 -30.72 8.32
CA PRO A 323 11.20 -29.83 7.33
C PRO A 323 10.42 -28.67 7.95
N TYR A 324 9.67 -28.91 9.03
CA TYR A 324 8.94 -27.84 9.73
C TYR A 324 9.88 -26.84 10.39
N ALA A 325 11.01 -27.30 10.95
CA ALA A 325 12.03 -26.41 11.51
C ALA A 325 12.68 -25.54 10.42
N ILE A 326 12.88 -26.07 9.21
CA ILE A 326 13.37 -25.31 8.05
C ILE A 326 12.34 -24.21 7.69
N ALA A 327 11.04 -24.54 7.64
CA ALA A 327 10.00 -23.57 7.36
C ALA A 327 9.96 -22.44 8.41
N VAL A 328 9.97 -22.79 9.70
CA VAL A 328 9.97 -21.82 10.82
C VAL A 328 11.24 -20.97 10.82
N GLY A 329 12.42 -21.57 10.57
CA GLY A 329 13.68 -20.86 10.42
C GLY A 329 13.67 -19.88 9.25
N SER A 330 13.09 -20.28 8.12
CA SER A 330 12.90 -19.40 6.95
C SER A 330 11.97 -18.21 7.28
N MET A 331 10.86 -18.45 7.98
CA MET A 331 9.99 -17.36 8.46
C MET A 331 10.76 -16.38 9.36
N PHE A 332 11.55 -16.89 10.30
CA PHE A 332 12.37 -16.05 11.18
C PHE A 332 13.36 -15.18 10.38
N LEU A 333 14.01 -15.76 9.37
CA LEU A 333 14.91 -15.01 8.48
C LEU A 333 14.20 -13.88 7.73
N VAL A 334 12.90 -14.03 7.39
CA VAL A 334 12.11 -12.92 6.83
C VAL A 334 12.01 -11.76 7.83
N TYR A 335 11.74 -12.05 9.11
CA TYR A 335 11.71 -11.01 10.15
C TYR A 335 13.07 -10.33 10.34
N VAL A 336 14.17 -11.08 10.28
CA VAL A 336 15.53 -10.53 10.31
C VAL A 336 15.77 -9.60 9.10
N GLY A 337 15.42 -10.05 7.90
CA GLY A 337 15.54 -9.22 6.68
C GLY A 337 14.71 -7.93 6.75
N MET A 338 13.45 -8.03 7.24
CA MET A 338 12.58 -6.85 7.41
C MET A 338 13.13 -5.85 8.42
N SER A 339 13.76 -6.31 9.51
CA SER A 339 14.33 -5.41 10.53
C SER A 339 15.45 -4.51 9.99
N MET A 340 16.05 -4.87 8.87
CA MET A 340 17.06 -4.04 8.19
C MET A 340 16.45 -2.82 7.49
N HIS A 341 15.15 -2.87 7.15
CA HIS A 341 14.45 -1.82 6.39
C HIS A 341 13.26 -1.21 7.17
N SER A 342 12.94 -1.75 8.32
CA SER A 342 11.84 -1.28 9.18
C SER A 342 12.29 -1.15 10.63
N SER A 343 11.51 -0.44 11.44
CA SER A 343 11.75 -0.33 12.90
C SER A 343 11.08 -1.47 13.69
N ILE A 344 10.99 -2.67 13.08
CA ILE A 344 10.43 -3.86 13.71
C ILE A 344 11.56 -4.78 14.13
N GLU A 345 11.67 -5.07 15.42
CA GLU A 345 12.68 -5.95 15.95
C GLU A 345 12.34 -7.42 15.63
N PRO A 346 13.34 -8.27 15.28
CA PRO A 346 13.10 -9.67 14.86
C PRO A 346 12.39 -10.53 15.90
N TYR A 347 12.47 -10.21 17.19
CA TYR A 347 11.82 -10.98 18.26
C TYR A 347 10.27 -10.97 18.17
N TYR A 348 9.66 -10.03 17.41
CA TYR A 348 8.22 -10.07 17.12
C TYR A 348 7.80 -11.34 16.38
N PHE A 349 8.75 -12.07 15.81
CA PHE A 349 8.51 -13.40 15.25
C PHE A 349 7.87 -14.37 16.25
N VAL A 350 8.18 -14.27 17.54
CA VAL A 350 7.55 -15.12 18.57
C VAL A 350 6.03 -14.99 18.58
N LEU A 351 5.52 -13.82 18.19
CA LEU A 351 4.08 -13.54 18.09
C LEU A 351 3.47 -13.89 16.73
N HIS A 352 4.26 -14.46 15.79
CA HIS A 352 3.78 -14.84 14.46
C HIS A 352 2.52 -15.74 14.48
N PRO A 353 2.41 -16.79 15.33
CA PRO A 353 1.19 -17.60 15.42
C PRO A 353 -0.03 -16.78 15.86
N VAL A 354 0.15 -15.87 16.82
CA VAL A 354 -0.94 -14.99 17.32
C VAL A 354 -1.39 -14.04 16.21
N SER A 355 -0.46 -13.44 15.50
CA SER A 355 -0.74 -12.58 14.33
C SER A 355 -1.49 -13.34 13.25
N THR A 356 -1.10 -14.58 12.96
CA THR A 356 -1.79 -15.46 12.00
C THR A 356 -3.26 -15.64 12.35
N LEU A 357 -3.57 -15.93 13.63
CA LEU A 357 -4.94 -16.09 14.10
C LEU A 357 -5.74 -14.78 14.01
N LEU A 358 -5.13 -13.65 14.36
CA LEU A 358 -5.79 -12.34 14.23
C LEU A 358 -6.06 -11.95 12.78
N PHE A 359 -5.17 -12.31 11.85
CA PHE A 359 -5.41 -12.12 10.42
C PHE A 359 -6.52 -13.02 9.89
N ALA A 360 -6.55 -14.30 10.28
CA ALA A 360 -7.65 -15.20 9.95
C ALA A 360 -8.99 -14.66 10.49
N TYR A 361 -9.00 -14.21 11.75
CA TYR A 361 -10.15 -13.53 12.32
C TYR A 361 -10.57 -12.30 11.49
N THR A 362 -9.61 -11.46 11.09
CA THR A 362 -9.89 -10.26 10.29
C THR A 362 -10.50 -10.60 8.93
N MET A 363 -10.04 -11.67 8.29
CA MET A 363 -10.58 -12.15 7.01
C MET A 363 -12.03 -12.62 7.16
N PHE A 364 -12.32 -13.44 8.16
CA PHE A 364 -13.68 -13.88 8.45
C PHE A 364 -14.58 -12.72 8.87
N ARG A 365 -14.08 -11.83 9.73
CA ARG A 365 -14.79 -10.60 10.12
C ARG A 365 -15.16 -9.75 8.89
N SER A 366 -14.22 -9.55 7.97
CA SER A 366 -14.45 -8.82 6.71
C SER A 366 -15.57 -9.47 5.90
N MET A 367 -15.49 -10.77 5.69
CA MET A 367 -16.49 -11.54 4.94
C MET A 367 -17.88 -11.50 5.60
N PHE A 368 -17.98 -11.82 6.90
CA PHE A 368 -19.27 -11.88 7.60
C PHE A 368 -19.93 -10.51 7.70
N LEU A 369 -19.19 -9.45 7.99
CA LEU A 369 -19.76 -8.11 8.03
C LEU A 369 -20.24 -7.65 6.65
N THR A 370 -19.47 -7.89 5.59
CA THR A 370 -19.87 -7.48 4.25
C THR A 370 -21.09 -8.28 3.76
N LEU A 371 -21.14 -9.58 3.99
CA LEU A 371 -22.28 -10.42 3.61
C LEU A 371 -23.52 -10.12 4.46
N GLY A 372 -23.35 -9.97 5.77
CA GLY A 372 -24.45 -9.69 6.69
C GLY A 372 -25.09 -8.32 6.48
N ASN A 373 -24.28 -7.31 6.13
CA ASN A 373 -24.77 -5.96 5.84
C ASN A 373 -25.20 -5.77 4.37
N GLY A 374 -24.96 -6.75 3.49
CA GLY A 374 -25.21 -6.61 2.05
C GLY A 374 -24.29 -5.63 1.33
N GLY A 375 -23.15 -5.26 1.93
CA GLY A 375 -22.20 -4.28 1.37
C GLY A 375 -21.15 -3.82 2.35
N VAL A 376 -20.40 -2.78 1.97
CA VAL A 376 -19.33 -2.18 2.75
C VAL A 376 -19.69 -0.74 3.13
N THR A 377 -19.57 -0.39 4.40
CA THR A 377 -19.63 1.02 4.83
C THR A 377 -18.21 1.57 4.94
N TRP A 378 -17.93 2.64 4.19
CA TRP A 378 -16.64 3.31 4.22
C TRP A 378 -16.80 4.83 4.32
N ARG A 379 -16.17 5.44 5.32
CA ARG A 379 -16.25 6.90 5.56
C ARG A 379 -17.71 7.41 5.59
N GLY A 380 -18.58 6.68 6.29
CA GLY A 380 -20.01 7.04 6.42
C GLY A 380 -20.89 6.72 5.22
N THR A 381 -20.33 6.30 4.09
CA THR A 381 -21.08 5.93 2.88
C THR A 381 -21.22 4.41 2.78
N PHE A 382 -22.44 3.94 2.55
CA PHE A 382 -22.74 2.52 2.30
C PHE A 382 -22.65 2.22 0.80
N TYR A 383 -21.92 1.16 0.46
CA TYR A 383 -21.73 0.67 -0.90
C TYR A 383 -22.31 -0.73 -1.04
N PRO A 384 -23.37 -0.93 -1.84
CA PRO A 384 -23.99 -2.23 -2.04
C PRO A 384 -23.01 -3.24 -2.64
N LEU A 385 -23.05 -4.49 -2.15
CA LEU A 385 -22.15 -5.55 -2.60
C LEU A 385 -22.26 -5.85 -4.10
N GLU A 386 -23.45 -5.76 -4.67
CA GLU A 386 -23.66 -5.95 -6.10
C GLU A 386 -22.96 -4.90 -6.96
N GLU A 387 -23.00 -3.64 -6.53
CA GLU A 387 -22.30 -2.55 -7.21
C GLU A 387 -20.80 -2.71 -7.12
N LEU A 388 -20.28 -3.06 -5.92
CA LEU A 388 -18.87 -3.35 -5.73
C LEU A 388 -18.39 -4.48 -6.63
N ARG A 389 -19.15 -5.58 -6.74
CA ARG A 389 -18.79 -6.71 -7.62
C ARG A 389 -18.80 -6.35 -9.11
N LYS A 390 -19.75 -5.53 -9.55
CA LYS A 390 -19.85 -5.09 -10.96
C LYS A 390 -18.75 -4.12 -11.36
N GLY A 391 -18.23 -3.36 -10.42
CA GLY A 391 -17.22 -2.34 -10.68
C GLY A 391 -15.78 -2.79 -10.51
N MET A 392 -15.52 -4.05 -10.23
CA MET A 392 -14.15 -4.58 -10.07
C MET A 392 -13.45 -4.79 -11.42
N VAL A 393 -12.13 -4.46 -11.47
CA VAL A 393 -11.25 -4.59 -12.65
C VAL A 393 -10.21 -5.70 -12.48
#